data_0a332f0db4216a7265f5b3ee8548bc5d
#
_entry.id   0a332f0db4216a7265f5b3ee8548bc5d
#
_cell.length_a   1.000
_cell.length_b   1.000
_cell.length_c   1.000
_cell.angle_alpha   90.00
_cell.angle_beta   90.00
_cell.angle_gamma   90.00
#
_symmetry.space_group_name_H-M   'P 1'
#
loop_
_entity.id
_entity.type
_entity.pdbx_description
1 polymer ?
#
loop_
_entity_poly.entity_id
_entity_poly.type
_entity_poly.pdbx_seq_one_letter_code
_entity_poly.pdbx_strand_id
1 'polypeptide(L)'
;MKKIGFLSFGHWSNTPHSQTRTASDTLHQSIDLAVAAEELGADGAYFRVHHFAQQLASPFPLLAAIGAKTSRIEIGTGVIDMRYENPLYMIEDAGAADLISNGRLQLGIGRGSGEQVIDGWRHFGYAPAQGQTHADMGRHHAEVFLKLLSGRGFAAPNPNPMFPNPPGMLRLEPHSSGLHRRIWWGSASNATAQWAAERGMNLQSSTLKANETGEPFHIQQARQIRHYREAWKAAGHDWAPRVSVSRSIFAITDDRDRAYFGRDESSDQIGIIDNMQAIFGRSYAAEPDKLIAQLKEDEAIGEADTLLLTVPNQLGVDYNCHVIESILTHVAPAMEWR
;
A
#
# COMPACT_ATOMS: atom_id res chain seq x y z
N MET A 1 -10.92 -10.49 -14.31
CA MET A 1 -9.78 -11.08 -13.57
C MET A 1 -9.30 -10.04 -12.56
N LYS A 2 -9.18 -10.39 -11.28
CA LYS A 2 -8.74 -9.51 -10.19
C LYS A 2 -7.26 -9.77 -9.89
N LYS A 3 -6.47 -8.73 -9.68
CA LYS A 3 -5.09 -8.91 -9.20
C LYS A 3 -5.11 -9.29 -7.72
N ILE A 4 -4.31 -10.28 -7.34
CA ILE A 4 -4.15 -10.74 -5.97
C ILE A 4 -2.69 -10.56 -5.56
N GLY A 5 -2.46 -9.75 -4.54
CA GLY A 5 -1.17 -9.54 -3.94
C GLY A 5 -1.21 -9.74 -2.43
N PHE A 6 -0.09 -9.53 -1.77
CA PHE A 6 -0.05 -9.48 -0.32
C PHE A 6 0.37 -8.09 0.19
N LEU A 7 -0.03 -7.77 1.42
CA LEU A 7 0.42 -6.62 2.19
C LEU A 7 1.06 -7.12 3.48
N SER A 8 2.36 -6.90 3.63
CA SER A 8 3.10 -7.16 4.86
C SER A 8 3.21 -5.90 5.70
N PHE A 9 2.89 -6.01 6.99
CA PHE A 9 3.15 -4.92 7.94
C PHE A 9 4.62 -4.85 8.38
N GLY A 10 5.40 -5.88 8.09
CA GLY A 10 6.82 -5.93 8.39
C GLY A 10 7.16 -5.84 9.89
N HIS A 11 6.29 -6.37 10.74
CA HIS A 11 6.53 -6.41 12.19
C HIS A 11 7.71 -7.31 12.54
N TRP A 12 8.50 -6.87 13.50
CA TRP A 12 9.50 -7.71 14.13
C TRP A 12 9.46 -7.56 15.64
N SER A 13 9.67 -8.67 16.36
CA SER A 13 9.72 -8.69 17.80
C SER A 13 10.55 -9.86 18.30
N ASN A 14 11.38 -9.62 19.32
CA ASN A 14 12.18 -10.67 19.95
C ASN A 14 11.33 -11.52 20.92
N THR A 15 10.34 -12.24 20.37
CA THR A 15 9.52 -13.19 21.13
C THR A 15 9.74 -14.61 20.60
N PRO A 16 9.56 -15.65 21.44
CA PRO A 16 9.81 -17.06 21.04
C PRO A 16 8.99 -17.51 19.83
N HIS A 17 7.82 -16.94 19.63
CA HIS A 17 6.87 -17.35 18.58
C HIS A 17 7.03 -16.54 17.27
N SER A 18 7.86 -15.50 17.26
CA SER A 18 8.13 -14.72 16.07
C SER A 18 9.28 -15.30 15.27
N GLN A 19 9.07 -15.52 13.97
CA GLN A 19 10.12 -15.86 13.01
C GLN A 19 10.86 -14.61 12.50
N THR A 20 10.30 -13.41 12.70
CA THR A 20 10.94 -12.13 12.44
C THR A 20 11.30 -11.48 13.78
N ARG A 21 12.48 -11.80 14.32
CA ARG A 21 12.93 -11.33 15.63
C ARG A 21 13.69 -10.02 15.60
N THR A 22 14.28 -9.71 14.45
CA THR A 22 15.10 -8.52 14.22
C THR A 22 14.62 -7.79 12.97
N ALA A 23 15.06 -6.54 12.81
CA ALA A 23 14.85 -5.78 11.58
C ALA A 23 15.49 -6.49 10.37
N SER A 24 16.65 -7.12 10.56
CA SER A 24 17.34 -7.89 9.53
C SER A 24 16.48 -9.08 9.05
N ASP A 25 15.91 -9.84 9.99
CA ASP A 25 15.04 -10.97 9.62
C ASP A 25 13.85 -10.49 8.78
N THR A 26 13.20 -9.41 9.21
CA THR A 26 12.05 -8.84 8.48
C THR A 26 12.41 -8.39 7.07
N LEU A 27 13.56 -7.74 6.88
CA LEU A 27 14.01 -7.27 5.56
C LEU A 27 14.30 -8.46 4.64
N HIS A 28 15.08 -9.45 5.09
CA HIS A 28 15.40 -10.63 4.29
C HIS A 28 14.17 -11.47 3.98
N GLN A 29 13.34 -11.77 4.98
CA GLN A 29 12.12 -12.55 4.77
C GLN A 29 11.09 -11.81 3.88
N SER A 30 11.08 -10.48 3.88
CA SER A 30 10.25 -9.71 2.94
C SER A 30 10.69 -9.90 1.48
N ILE A 31 12.00 -9.97 1.24
CA ILE A 31 12.55 -10.28 -0.10
C ILE A 31 12.20 -11.72 -0.49
N ASP A 32 12.45 -12.67 0.40
CA ASP A 32 12.22 -14.10 0.13
C ASP A 32 10.72 -14.36 -0.12
N LEU A 33 9.84 -13.76 0.67
CA LEU A 33 8.39 -13.88 0.48
C LEU A 33 7.92 -13.30 -0.86
N ALA A 34 8.49 -12.17 -1.30
CA ALA A 34 8.13 -11.57 -2.58
C ALA A 34 8.54 -12.46 -3.77
N VAL A 35 9.72 -13.09 -3.69
CA VAL A 35 10.20 -14.06 -4.69
C VAL A 35 9.28 -15.28 -4.72
N ALA A 36 9.02 -15.90 -3.57
CA ALA A 36 8.15 -17.06 -3.48
C ALA A 36 6.70 -16.75 -3.91
N ALA A 37 6.16 -15.58 -3.56
CA ALA A 37 4.84 -15.16 -4.01
C ALA A 37 4.75 -15.00 -5.54
N GLU A 38 5.81 -14.52 -6.19
CA GLU A 38 5.90 -14.50 -7.66
C GLU A 38 5.86 -15.90 -8.24
N GLU A 39 6.57 -16.84 -7.65
CA GLU A 39 6.59 -18.26 -8.08
C GLU A 39 5.22 -18.92 -7.93
N LEU A 40 4.49 -18.62 -6.86
CA LEU A 40 3.11 -19.05 -6.63
C LEU A 40 2.09 -18.36 -7.57
N GLY A 41 2.50 -17.35 -8.31
CA GLY A 41 1.65 -16.64 -9.25
C GLY A 41 0.90 -15.45 -8.66
N ALA A 42 1.26 -14.95 -7.51
CA ALA A 42 0.73 -13.67 -6.99
C ALA A 42 1.08 -12.50 -7.90
N ASP A 43 0.22 -11.47 -7.91
CA ASP A 43 0.37 -10.30 -8.77
C ASP A 43 1.11 -9.15 -8.10
N GLY A 44 1.20 -9.10 -6.77
CA GLY A 44 1.77 -7.96 -6.06
C GLY A 44 2.33 -8.26 -4.68
N ALA A 45 3.42 -7.59 -4.33
CA ALA A 45 4.07 -7.60 -3.02
C ALA A 45 4.11 -6.17 -2.49
N TYR A 46 3.33 -5.90 -1.44
CA TYR A 46 3.19 -4.56 -0.87
C TYR A 46 3.65 -4.55 0.59
N PHE A 47 4.26 -3.44 0.99
CA PHE A 47 4.84 -3.27 2.32
C PHE A 47 4.32 -2.00 2.97
N ARG A 48 3.89 -2.11 4.23
CA ARG A 48 3.54 -0.96 5.04
C ARG A 48 4.81 -0.24 5.49
N VAL A 49 4.74 1.10 5.60
CA VAL A 49 5.84 1.94 6.07
C VAL A 49 5.41 2.66 7.33
N HIS A 50 6.20 2.52 8.41
CA HIS A 50 5.96 3.19 9.69
C HIS A 50 7.27 3.63 10.32
N HIS A 51 7.37 4.93 10.64
CA HIS A 51 8.51 5.48 11.35
C HIS A 51 8.42 5.19 12.86
N PHE A 52 9.57 5.09 13.51
CA PHE A 52 9.73 4.83 14.96
C PHE A 52 9.11 3.50 15.47
N ALA A 53 8.50 2.72 14.64
CA ALA A 53 7.92 1.43 14.99
C ALA A 53 8.92 0.28 14.73
N GLN A 54 8.71 -0.85 15.41
CA GLN A 54 9.36 -2.12 15.05
C GLN A 54 8.70 -2.72 13.80
N GLN A 55 8.77 -1.96 12.70
CA GLN A 55 8.22 -2.25 11.37
C GLN A 55 9.16 -1.72 10.29
N LEU A 56 8.85 -2.01 9.04
CA LEU A 56 9.58 -1.45 7.90
C LEU A 56 9.37 0.08 7.82
N ALA A 57 10.45 0.83 7.62
CA ALA A 57 10.42 2.30 7.58
C ALA A 57 11.07 2.91 6.34
N SER A 58 12.02 2.20 5.69
CA SER A 58 12.76 2.66 4.50
C SER A 58 12.39 1.79 3.29
N PRO A 59 11.39 2.17 2.49
CA PRO A 59 10.85 1.29 1.47
C PRO A 59 11.76 1.10 0.25
N PHE A 60 12.43 2.12 -0.24
CA PHE A 60 13.11 2.08 -1.55
C PHE A 60 14.25 1.07 -1.64
N PRO A 61 15.14 0.91 -0.65
CA PRO A 61 16.15 -0.15 -0.68
C PRO A 61 15.54 -1.55 -0.75
N LEU A 62 14.45 -1.81 0.00
CA LEU A 62 13.73 -3.08 -0.02
C LEU A 62 13.08 -3.32 -1.39
N LEU A 63 12.35 -2.34 -1.92
CA LEU A 63 11.67 -2.45 -3.21
C LEU A 63 12.66 -2.65 -4.36
N ALA A 64 13.81 -1.95 -4.35
CA ALA A 64 14.87 -2.14 -5.33
C ALA A 64 15.47 -3.56 -5.26
N ALA A 65 15.72 -4.09 -4.06
CA ALA A 65 16.22 -5.45 -3.86
C ALA A 65 15.23 -6.50 -4.37
N ILE A 66 13.94 -6.36 -4.07
CA ILE A 66 12.87 -7.23 -4.59
C ILE A 66 12.78 -7.08 -6.11
N GLY A 67 12.80 -5.84 -6.62
CA GLY A 67 12.74 -5.55 -8.05
C GLY A 67 13.85 -6.23 -8.85
N ALA A 68 15.07 -6.30 -8.30
CA ALA A 68 16.21 -6.97 -8.91
C ALA A 68 16.13 -8.51 -8.85
N LYS A 69 15.36 -9.08 -7.91
CA LYS A 69 15.22 -10.54 -7.73
C LYS A 69 13.97 -11.14 -8.36
N THR A 70 13.04 -10.31 -8.81
CA THR A 70 11.76 -10.70 -9.39
C THR A 70 11.62 -10.17 -10.82
N SER A 71 10.67 -10.69 -11.60
CA SER A 71 10.51 -10.33 -13.01
C SER A 71 9.10 -9.89 -13.41
N ARG A 72 8.07 -10.27 -12.65
CA ARG A 72 6.65 -10.09 -13.00
C ARG A 72 5.83 -9.41 -11.91
N ILE A 73 6.07 -9.75 -10.65
CA ILE A 73 5.27 -9.28 -9.52
C ILE A 73 5.35 -7.74 -9.40
N GLU A 74 4.21 -7.08 -9.22
CA GLU A 74 4.17 -5.68 -8.86
C GLU A 74 4.74 -5.51 -7.45
N ILE A 75 5.52 -4.46 -7.24
CA ILE A 75 6.11 -4.17 -5.92
C ILE A 75 5.64 -2.79 -5.46
N GLY A 76 5.28 -2.65 -4.18
CA GLY A 76 4.70 -1.39 -3.77
C GLY A 76 4.69 -1.14 -2.27
N THR A 77 4.08 -0.03 -1.91
CA THR A 77 3.90 0.39 -0.53
C THR A 77 2.42 0.56 -0.18
N GLY A 78 2.08 0.32 1.07
CA GLY A 78 0.72 0.51 1.53
C GLY A 78 0.66 1.10 2.96
N VAL A 79 1.07 2.36 3.18
CA VAL A 79 1.55 3.44 2.29
C VAL A 79 2.77 4.14 2.89
N ILE A 80 3.48 4.98 2.12
CA ILE A 80 4.47 5.93 2.64
C ILE A 80 3.73 7.14 3.21
N ASP A 81 4.16 7.62 4.37
CA ASP A 81 3.62 8.82 5.00
C ASP A 81 4.32 10.08 4.50
N MET A 82 3.63 10.85 3.67
CA MET A 82 4.19 12.05 3.02
C MET A 82 4.56 13.17 4.00
N ARG A 83 4.19 13.08 5.27
CA ARG A 83 4.62 14.05 6.30
C ARG A 83 6.11 13.92 6.64
N TYR A 84 6.69 12.73 6.41
CA TYR A 84 8.09 12.40 6.72
C TYR A 84 9.02 12.50 5.51
N GLU A 85 8.49 12.70 4.29
CA GLU A 85 9.24 12.59 3.05
C GLU A 85 9.69 13.95 2.50
N ASN A 86 10.92 13.98 1.97
CA ASN A 86 11.33 15.04 1.05
C ASN A 86 10.84 14.66 -0.36
N PRO A 87 9.92 15.41 -0.98
CA PRO A 87 9.37 15.07 -2.28
C PRO A 87 10.41 14.90 -3.39
N LEU A 88 11.52 15.65 -3.33
CA LEU A 88 12.55 15.62 -4.36
C LEU A 88 13.41 14.35 -4.26
N TYR A 89 13.93 14.03 -3.06
CA TYR A 89 14.63 12.77 -2.83
C TYR A 89 13.77 11.57 -3.16
N MET A 90 12.50 11.63 -2.78
CA MET A 90 11.54 10.56 -3.06
C MET A 90 11.35 10.32 -4.56
N ILE A 91 11.42 11.35 -5.41
CA ILE A 91 11.37 11.21 -6.88
C ILE A 91 12.59 10.45 -7.40
N GLU A 92 13.78 10.78 -6.91
CA GLU A 92 15.02 10.12 -7.30
C GLU A 92 15.02 8.65 -6.88
N ASP A 93 14.65 8.36 -5.64
CA ASP A 93 14.56 7.00 -5.09
C ASP A 93 13.49 6.16 -5.81
N ALA A 94 12.30 6.74 -6.03
CA ALA A 94 11.21 6.07 -6.74
C ALA A 94 11.57 5.81 -8.22
N GLY A 95 12.23 6.76 -8.88
CA GLY A 95 12.72 6.61 -10.23
C GLY A 95 13.73 5.47 -10.33
N ALA A 96 14.70 5.42 -9.43
CA ALA A 96 15.71 4.36 -9.37
C ALA A 96 15.06 2.98 -9.11
N ALA A 97 14.19 2.87 -8.11
CA ALA A 97 13.51 1.62 -7.77
C ALA A 97 12.62 1.11 -8.93
N ASP A 98 11.93 2.02 -9.62
CA ASP A 98 11.09 1.67 -10.75
C ASP A 98 11.89 1.19 -11.97
N LEU A 99 13.00 1.84 -12.28
CA LEU A 99 13.89 1.41 -13.36
C LEU A 99 14.55 0.05 -13.05
N ILE A 100 15.01 -0.18 -11.82
CA ILE A 100 15.54 -1.48 -11.38
C ILE A 100 14.49 -2.57 -11.54
N SER A 101 13.23 -2.29 -11.21
CA SER A 101 12.13 -3.23 -11.32
C SER A 101 11.49 -3.30 -12.72
N ASN A 102 12.05 -2.64 -13.72
CA ASN A 102 11.52 -2.60 -15.09
C ASN A 102 10.05 -2.12 -15.14
N GLY A 103 9.72 -1.05 -14.42
CA GLY A 103 8.39 -0.41 -14.47
C GLY A 103 7.30 -1.12 -13.68
N ARG A 104 7.65 -1.90 -12.64
CA ARG A 104 6.68 -2.64 -11.81
C ARG A 104 6.34 -1.98 -10.48
N LEU A 105 6.93 -0.82 -10.17
CA LEU A 105 6.67 -0.10 -8.93
C LEU A 105 5.22 0.42 -8.91
N GLN A 106 4.52 0.14 -7.82
CA GLN A 106 3.17 0.61 -7.49
C GLN A 106 3.26 1.40 -6.18
N LEU A 107 3.52 2.70 -6.27
CA LEU A 107 3.90 3.50 -5.11
C LEU A 107 2.67 4.05 -4.38
N GLY A 108 2.33 3.44 -3.25
CA GLY A 108 1.30 3.91 -2.34
C GLY A 108 1.82 4.98 -1.41
N ILE A 109 1.18 6.14 -1.43
CA ILE A 109 1.47 7.29 -0.56
C ILE A 109 0.21 7.70 0.20
N GLY A 110 0.38 8.42 1.30
CA GLY A 110 -0.75 8.91 2.09
C GLY A 110 -0.32 9.92 3.13
N ARG A 111 -1.28 10.31 3.96
CA ARG A 111 -1.00 11.16 5.12
C ARG A 111 -0.40 10.38 6.29
N GLY A 112 -0.54 9.04 6.25
CA GLY A 112 -0.23 8.16 7.38
C GLY A 112 -1.32 8.19 8.46
N SER A 113 -1.19 7.32 9.45
CA SER A 113 -2.07 7.24 10.62
C SER A 113 -1.35 6.54 11.77
N GLY A 114 -1.75 6.80 13.01
CA GLY A 114 -1.28 6.08 14.19
C GLY A 114 0.22 6.22 14.40
N GLU A 115 0.70 7.39 14.73
CA GLU A 115 2.11 7.65 14.99
C GLU A 115 2.58 7.04 16.32
N GLN A 116 3.78 6.44 16.33
CA GLN A 116 4.45 5.99 17.55
C GLN A 116 5.00 7.19 18.36
N VAL A 117 5.34 8.27 17.68
CA VAL A 117 5.84 9.51 18.27
C VAL A 117 4.93 10.65 17.84
N ILE A 118 4.40 11.38 18.79
CA ILE A 118 3.57 12.57 18.52
C ILE A 118 4.39 13.56 17.71
N ASP A 119 3.86 14.03 16.58
CA ASP A 119 4.53 14.92 15.65
C ASP A 119 5.92 14.44 15.22
N GLY A 120 6.09 13.13 15.06
CA GLY A 120 7.38 12.49 14.75
C GLY A 120 8.09 13.07 13.52
N TRP A 121 7.36 13.59 12.55
CA TRP A 121 7.87 14.28 11.36
C TRP A 121 8.75 15.51 11.70
N ARG A 122 8.61 16.13 12.88
CA ARG A 122 9.48 17.24 13.33
C ARG A 122 10.94 16.80 13.49
N HIS A 123 11.18 15.55 13.88
CA HIS A 123 12.53 15.00 13.99
C HIS A 123 13.21 14.83 12.62
N PHE A 124 12.42 14.79 11.55
CA PHE A 124 12.91 14.76 10.15
C PHE A 124 13.07 16.19 9.56
N GLY A 125 12.85 17.23 10.36
CA GLY A 125 13.03 18.61 9.96
C GLY A 125 11.80 19.25 9.31
N TYR A 126 10.63 18.61 9.39
CA TYR A 126 9.40 19.13 8.79
C TYR A 126 8.51 19.82 9.82
N ALA A 127 7.75 20.82 9.37
CA ALA A 127 6.71 21.48 10.13
C ALA A 127 5.64 22.03 9.17
N PRO A 128 4.36 21.98 9.53
CA PRO A 128 3.31 22.65 8.79
C PRO A 128 3.61 24.17 8.69
N ALA A 129 3.27 24.78 7.57
CA ALA A 129 3.33 26.23 7.43
C ALA A 129 2.33 26.89 8.39
N GLN A 130 2.52 28.19 8.66
CA GLN A 130 1.64 28.94 9.56
C GLN A 130 0.18 28.84 9.11
N GLY A 131 -0.70 28.43 10.00
CA GLY A 131 -2.13 28.24 9.74
C GLY A 131 -2.50 26.93 9.02
N GLN A 132 -1.53 26.07 8.74
CA GLN A 132 -1.76 24.74 8.15
C GLN A 132 -1.69 23.63 9.20
N THR A 133 -2.38 22.53 8.91
CA THR A 133 -2.31 21.29 9.69
C THR A 133 -1.19 20.39 9.15
N HIS A 134 -0.81 19.37 9.92
CA HIS A 134 0.11 18.33 9.44
C HIS A 134 -0.47 17.55 8.24
N ALA A 135 -1.80 17.48 8.13
CA ALA A 135 -2.48 16.88 6.97
C ALA A 135 -2.31 17.71 5.70
N ASP A 136 -2.33 19.04 5.84
CA ASP A 136 -2.07 19.97 4.72
C ASP A 136 -0.62 19.87 4.26
N MET A 137 0.33 19.75 5.18
CA MET A 137 1.73 19.52 4.88
C MET A 137 1.93 18.22 4.08
N GLY A 138 1.34 17.09 4.53
CA GLY A 138 1.42 15.84 3.80
C GLY A 138 0.82 15.91 2.39
N ARG A 139 -0.33 16.60 2.23
CA ARG A 139 -0.92 16.84 0.90
C ARG A 139 -0.03 17.74 0.03
N HIS A 140 0.54 18.78 0.60
CA HIS A 140 1.48 19.66 -0.13
C HIS A 140 2.70 18.87 -0.65
N HIS A 141 3.32 18.03 0.20
CA HIS A 141 4.44 17.18 -0.23
C HIS A 141 4.01 16.22 -1.36
N ALA A 142 2.81 15.63 -1.27
CA ALA A 142 2.27 14.79 -2.32
C ALA A 142 2.05 15.57 -3.64
N GLU A 143 1.53 16.78 -3.59
CA GLU A 143 1.32 17.63 -4.78
C GLU A 143 2.65 18.03 -5.45
N VAL A 144 3.68 18.39 -4.66
CA VAL A 144 5.03 18.65 -5.17
C VAL A 144 5.60 17.40 -5.84
N PHE A 145 5.49 16.24 -5.19
CA PHE A 145 5.92 14.96 -5.73
C PHE A 145 5.25 14.66 -7.06
N LEU A 146 3.92 14.70 -7.15
CA LEU A 146 3.17 14.41 -8.37
C LEU A 146 3.53 15.35 -9.53
N LYS A 147 3.65 16.65 -9.22
CA LYS A 147 3.99 17.67 -10.22
C LYS A 147 5.35 17.42 -10.87
N LEU A 148 6.34 17.05 -10.08
CA LEU A 148 7.71 16.88 -10.55
C LEU A 148 7.98 15.47 -11.09
N LEU A 149 7.26 14.46 -10.60
CA LEU A 149 7.33 13.08 -11.09
C LEU A 149 6.99 12.96 -12.58
N SER A 150 6.24 13.92 -13.13
CA SER A 150 5.95 13.99 -14.58
C SER A 150 7.19 14.16 -15.46
N GLY A 151 8.37 14.44 -14.86
CA GLY A 151 9.62 14.67 -15.59
C GLY A 151 9.75 16.08 -16.15
N ARG A 152 8.92 17.03 -15.72
CA ARG A 152 9.03 18.42 -16.12
C ARG A 152 10.29 19.06 -15.53
N GLY A 153 11.12 19.71 -16.38
CA GLY A 153 12.24 20.53 -15.95
C GLY A 153 11.77 21.74 -15.13
N PHE A 154 12.45 22.03 -14.02
CA PHE A 154 12.06 23.11 -13.10
C PHE A 154 13.25 23.90 -12.53
N ALA A 155 14.49 23.35 -12.62
CA ALA A 155 15.70 23.97 -12.09
C ALA A 155 16.54 24.58 -13.20
N ALA A 156 16.96 25.83 -13.03
CA ALA A 156 17.85 26.48 -13.98
C ALA A 156 19.25 25.82 -13.93
N PRO A 157 19.83 25.49 -15.10
CA PRO A 157 21.20 24.91 -15.15
C PRO A 157 22.22 25.93 -14.65
N ASN A 158 23.30 25.42 -14.02
CA ASN A 158 24.46 26.23 -13.74
C ASN A 158 25.07 26.70 -15.08
N PRO A 159 25.33 28.01 -15.27
CA PRO A 159 25.95 28.50 -16.52
C PRO A 159 27.37 27.99 -16.77
N ASN A 160 28.06 27.55 -15.73
CA ASN A 160 29.43 26.96 -15.81
C ASN A 160 29.42 25.57 -15.16
N PRO A 161 28.74 24.55 -15.74
CA PRO A 161 28.68 23.22 -15.16
C PRO A 161 30.00 22.46 -15.34
N MET A 162 30.31 21.55 -14.40
CA MET A 162 31.47 20.65 -14.54
C MET A 162 31.31 19.68 -15.72
N PHE A 163 30.09 19.25 -16.00
CA PHE A 163 29.73 18.39 -17.13
C PHE A 163 28.65 19.07 -17.98
N PRO A 164 28.59 18.80 -19.29
CA PRO A 164 27.56 19.34 -20.16
C PRO A 164 26.13 18.98 -19.64
N ASN A 165 25.26 19.96 -19.52
CA ASN A 165 23.85 19.77 -19.19
C ASN A 165 23.03 19.56 -20.48
N PRO A 166 21.93 18.82 -20.41
CA PRO A 166 20.90 18.88 -21.43
C PRO A 166 20.38 20.31 -21.61
N PRO A 167 19.89 20.68 -22.80
CA PRO A 167 19.37 22.03 -23.03
C PRO A 167 18.05 22.25 -22.24
N GLY A 168 17.86 23.46 -21.73
CA GLY A 168 16.63 23.88 -21.02
C GLY A 168 16.70 23.72 -19.52
N MET A 169 15.53 23.70 -18.87
CA MET A 169 15.42 23.50 -17.44
C MET A 169 15.67 22.04 -17.09
N LEU A 170 16.43 21.83 -16.01
CA LEU A 170 16.77 20.47 -15.53
C LEU A 170 15.61 19.87 -14.72
N ARG A 171 15.45 18.57 -14.84
CA ARG A 171 14.55 17.75 -14.00
C ARG A 171 15.35 16.89 -13.02
N LEU A 172 14.66 16.22 -12.12
CA LEU A 172 15.28 15.18 -11.28
C LEU A 172 15.53 13.90 -12.08
N GLU A 173 16.66 13.28 -11.82
CA GLU A 173 17.08 11.99 -12.39
C GLU A 173 17.44 10.99 -11.27
N PRO A 174 17.28 9.67 -11.47
CA PRO A 174 16.81 9.05 -12.70
C PRO A 174 15.30 9.19 -12.88
N HIS A 175 14.84 9.56 -14.06
CA HIS A 175 13.41 9.66 -14.38
C HIS A 175 12.88 8.36 -14.96
N SER A 176 11.81 7.82 -14.37
CA SER A 176 11.07 6.68 -14.91
C SER A 176 9.77 7.12 -15.56
N SER A 177 9.71 6.95 -16.90
CA SER A 177 8.52 7.28 -17.68
C SER A 177 7.35 6.37 -17.31
N GLY A 178 6.17 6.95 -17.09
CA GLY A 178 4.95 6.21 -16.76
C GLY A 178 4.75 5.88 -15.28
N LEU A 179 5.72 6.14 -14.41
CA LEU A 179 5.55 5.93 -12.97
C LEU A 179 4.39 6.78 -12.39
N HIS A 180 4.13 7.95 -12.93
CA HIS A 180 3.02 8.82 -12.50
C HIS A 180 1.65 8.15 -12.57
N ARG A 181 1.43 7.16 -13.44
CA ARG A 181 0.18 6.38 -13.54
C ARG A 181 0.08 5.24 -12.51
N ARG A 182 1.15 5.02 -11.74
CA ARG A 182 1.28 3.95 -10.75
C ARG A 182 1.43 4.46 -9.33
N ILE A 183 1.02 5.72 -9.12
CA ILE A 183 0.92 6.32 -7.78
C ILE A 183 -0.47 6.04 -7.22
N TRP A 184 -0.51 5.64 -5.97
CA TRP A 184 -1.71 5.29 -5.24
C TRP A 184 -1.85 6.17 -4.00
N TRP A 185 -3.08 6.52 -3.66
CA TRP A 185 -3.36 7.23 -2.42
C TRP A 185 -4.08 6.32 -1.43
N GLY A 186 -3.50 6.18 -0.22
CA GLY A 186 -4.15 5.51 0.91
C GLY A 186 -5.21 6.40 1.53
N SER A 187 -6.47 5.99 1.48
CA SER A 187 -7.59 6.80 1.92
C SER A 187 -8.51 6.09 2.91
N ALA A 188 -8.76 6.75 4.05
CA ALA A 188 -9.73 6.31 5.05
C ALA A 188 -11.06 7.08 5.00
N SER A 189 -11.21 8.14 4.19
CA SER A 189 -12.43 8.94 4.09
C SER A 189 -12.87 9.20 2.65
N ASN A 190 -14.16 9.48 2.44
CA ASN A 190 -14.67 9.81 1.12
C ASN A 190 -14.02 11.08 0.53
N ALA A 191 -13.81 12.10 1.36
CA ALA A 191 -13.19 13.36 0.93
C ALA A 191 -11.75 13.16 0.41
N THR A 192 -10.94 12.31 1.05
CA THR A 192 -9.57 12.06 0.59
C THR A 192 -9.51 11.11 -0.59
N ALA A 193 -10.49 10.23 -0.77
CA ALA A 193 -10.65 9.43 -1.99
C ALA A 193 -10.99 10.31 -3.20
N GLN A 194 -11.90 11.26 -3.04
CA GLN A 194 -12.22 12.25 -4.07
C GLN A 194 -10.98 13.09 -4.44
N TRP A 195 -10.27 13.60 -3.45
CA TRP A 195 -9.04 14.36 -3.66
C TRP A 195 -7.99 13.57 -4.46
N ALA A 196 -7.85 12.26 -4.20
CA ALA A 196 -6.98 11.38 -4.96
C ALA A 196 -7.41 11.24 -6.43
N ALA A 197 -8.72 11.07 -6.66
CA ALA A 197 -9.30 10.99 -8.00
C ALA A 197 -9.03 12.26 -8.81
N GLU A 198 -9.26 13.43 -8.23
CA GLU A 198 -9.04 14.73 -8.88
C GLU A 198 -7.57 14.92 -9.32
N ARG A 199 -6.62 14.29 -8.64
CA ARG A 199 -5.18 14.37 -8.91
C ARG A 199 -4.62 13.21 -9.73
N GLY A 200 -5.46 12.32 -10.22
CA GLY A 200 -5.05 11.21 -11.07
C GLY A 200 -4.24 10.13 -10.32
N MET A 201 -4.51 9.90 -9.04
CA MET A 201 -3.91 8.80 -8.29
C MET A 201 -4.86 7.62 -8.18
N ASN A 202 -4.35 6.40 -8.30
CA ASN A 202 -5.08 5.19 -7.98
C ASN A 202 -5.49 5.18 -6.49
N LEU A 203 -6.48 4.38 -6.11
CA LEU A 203 -6.99 4.34 -4.74
C LEU A 203 -6.54 3.06 -4.02
N GLN A 204 -5.85 3.22 -2.89
CA GLN A 204 -5.76 2.17 -1.87
C GLN A 204 -6.80 2.50 -0.79
N SER A 205 -7.96 1.83 -0.83
CA SER A 205 -8.95 1.96 0.22
C SER A 205 -8.42 1.27 1.47
N SER A 206 -8.29 2.04 2.55
CA SER A 206 -7.55 1.66 3.75
C SER A 206 -8.14 0.43 4.46
N THR A 207 -7.32 -0.25 5.27
CA THR A 207 -7.76 -1.31 6.21
C THR A 207 -8.63 -0.79 7.35
N LEU A 208 -8.75 0.53 7.47
CA LEU A 208 -9.68 1.23 8.37
C LEU A 208 -10.34 2.39 7.63
N LYS A 209 -11.52 2.78 8.06
CA LYS A 209 -12.24 3.96 7.56
C LYS A 209 -12.72 4.86 8.69
N ALA A 210 -12.87 6.15 8.39
CA ALA A 210 -13.75 7.01 9.18
C ALA A 210 -15.15 6.37 9.19
N ASN A 211 -15.74 6.19 10.38
CA ASN A 211 -17.08 5.64 10.51
C ASN A 211 -18.11 6.74 10.20
N GLU A 212 -18.34 6.96 8.90
CA GLU A 212 -19.18 8.08 8.42
C GLU A 212 -20.69 7.76 8.49
N THR A 213 -21.07 6.48 8.43
CA THR A 213 -22.48 6.09 8.31
C THR A 213 -22.96 5.05 9.33
N GLY A 214 -22.07 4.43 10.09
CA GLY A 214 -22.40 3.34 11.02
C GLY A 214 -22.72 2.00 10.36
N GLU A 215 -22.66 1.89 9.05
CA GLU A 215 -22.86 0.64 8.31
C GLU A 215 -21.62 -0.27 8.41
N PRO A 216 -21.72 -1.55 8.03
CA PRO A 216 -20.59 -2.47 7.97
C PRO A 216 -19.42 -1.90 7.15
N PHE A 217 -18.20 -2.25 7.53
CA PHE A 217 -16.98 -1.74 6.93
C PHE A 217 -16.97 -1.91 5.40
N HIS A 218 -17.30 -3.09 4.90
CA HIS A 218 -17.28 -3.38 3.48
C HIS A 218 -18.28 -2.55 2.66
N ILE A 219 -19.43 -2.21 3.24
CA ILE A 219 -20.45 -1.34 2.60
C ILE A 219 -19.93 0.08 2.50
N GLN A 220 -19.40 0.63 3.60
CA GLN A 220 -18.81 1.98 3.59
C GLN A 220 -17.63 2.08 2.63
N GLN A 221 -16.84 1.01 2.51
CA GLN A 221 -15.69 0.95 1.61
C GLN A 221 -16.13 0.86 0.13
N ALA A 222 -17.14 0.05 -0.18
CA ALA A 222 -17.71 -0.03 -1.52
C ALA A 222 -18.27 1.32 -1.99
N ARG A 223 -18.96 2.06 -1.11
CA ARG A 223 -19.41 3.43 -1.41
C ARG A 223 -18.26 4.38 -1.68
N GLN A 224 -17.18 4.30 -0.90
CA GLN A 224 -15.98 5.10 -1.14
C GLN A 224 -15.40 4.82 -2.54
N ILE A 225 -15.35 3.56 -2.95
CA ILE A 225 -14.85 3.16 -4.27
C ILE A 225 -15.72 3.74 -5.39
N ARG A 226 -17.05 3.64 -5.25
CA ARG A 226 -18.00 4.21 -6.24
C ARG A 226 -17.85 5.73 -6.33
N HIS A 227 -17.81 6.42 -5.19
CA HIS A 227 -17.59 7.86 -5.12
C HIS A 227 -16.26 8.30 -5.75
N TYR A 228 -15.19 7.56 -5.48
CA TYR A 228 -13.89 7.78 -6.11
C TYR A 228 -13.96 7.66 -7.63
N ARG A 229 -14.63 6.62 -8.17
CA ARG A 229 -14.76 6.41 -9.62
C ARG A 229 -15.60 7.50 -10.30
N GLU A 230 -16.63 8.00 -9.63
CA GLU A 230 -17.42 9.14 -10.10
C GLU A 230 -16.58 10.40 -10.18
N ALA A 231 -15.81 10.71 -9.11
CA ALA A 231 -14.90 11.84 -9.08
C ALA A 231 -13.79 11.73 -10.14
N TRP A 232 -13.25 10.52 -10.37
CA TRP A 232 -12.28 10.26 -11.42
C TRP A 232 -12.83 10.58 -12.80
N LYS A 233 -14.05 10.10 -13.08
CA LYS A 233 -14.73 10.38 -14.34
C LYS A 233 -14.99 11.89 -14.54
N ALA A 234 -15.40 12.57 -13.48
CA ALA A 234 -15.62 14.02 -13.50
C ALA A 234 -14.32 14.82 -13.73
N ALA A 235 -13.16 14.32 -13.23
CA ALA A 235 -11.86 14.94 -13.44
C ALA A 235 -11.33 14.80 -14.87
N GLY A 236 -11.88 13.90 -15.69
CA GLY A 236 -11.58 13.81 -17.13
C GLY A 236 -10.21 13.19 -17.46
N HIS A 237 -9.68 12.33 -16.62
CA HIS A 237 -8.42 11.62 -16.92
C HIS A 237 -8.56 10.66 -18.10
N ASP A 238 -7.48 10.47 -18.86
CA ASP A 238 -7.43 9.70 -20.11
C ASP A 238 -7.10 8.20 -19.91
N TRP A 239 -7.00 7.73 -18.66
CA TRP A 239 -6.78 6.31 -18.34
C TRP A 239 -7.75 5.83 -17.26
N ALA A 240 -7.92 4.50 -17.16
CA ALA A 240 -8.76 3.88 -16.15
C ALA A 240 -7.99 3.76 -14.82
N PRO A 241 -8.57 4.20 -13.69
CA PRO A 241 -7.95 4.07 -12.40
C PRO A 241 -8.03 2.63 -11.91
N ARG A 242 -7.13 2.27 -11.00
CA ARG A 242 -7.20 1.02 -10.24
C ARG A 242 -7.55 1.31 -8.79
N VAL A 243 -8.27 0.37 -8.17
CA VAL A 243 -8.63 0.41 -6.76
C VAL A 243 -8.17 -0.86 -6.09
N SER A 244 -7.54 -0.75 -4.94
CA SER A 244 -7.21 -1.88 -4.09
C SER A 244 -7.94 -1.83 -2.75
N VAL A 245 -8.26 -3.02 -2.23
CA VAL A 245 -8.69 -3.24 -0.86
C VAL A 245 -7.76 -4.25 -0.19
N SER A 246 -7.56 -4.11 1.12
CA SER A 246 -6.77 -5.07 1.89
C SER A 246 -7.67 -5.84 2.85
N ARG A 247 -7.45 -7.16 2.97
CA ARG A 247 -8.20 -8.05 3.86
C ARG A 247 -7.27 -9.07 4.52
N SER A 248 -7.58 -9.38 5.78
CA SER A 248 -7.05 -10.55 6.47
C SER A 248 -7.92 -11.75 6.09
N ILE A 249 -7.44 -12.61 5.19
CA ILE A 249 -8.18 -13.76 4.66
C ILE A 249 -7.33 -15.02 4.86
N PHE A 250 -7.90 -16.00 5.56
CA PHE A 250 -7.23 -17.25 5.90
C PHE A 250 -8.14 -18.43 5.55
N ALA A 251 -7.78 -19.17 4.51
CA ALA A 251 -8.45 -20.44 4.20
C ALA A 251 -7.96 -21.50 5.19
N ILE A 252 -8.87 -22.12 5.90
CA ILE A 252 -8.57 -23.20 6.86
C ILE A 252 -8.53 -24.51 6.09
N THR A 253 -7.31 -24.93 5.72
CA THR A 253 -7.07 -26.13 4.91
C THR A 253 -6.38 -27.24 5.68
N ASP A 254 -5.74 -26.93 6.81
CA ASP A 254 -5.06 -27.88 7.68
C ASP A 254 -5.23 -27.59 9.18
N ASP A 255 -4.66 -28.43 10.05
CA ASP A 255 -4.74 -28.27 11.50
C ASP A 255 -3.91 -27.05 12.00
N ARG A 256 -2.88 -26.65 11.27
CA ARG A 256 -2.06 -25.48 11.59
C ARG A 256 -2.85 -24.19 11.37
N ASP A 257 -3.58 -24.11 10.25
CA ASP A 257 -4.50 -22.98 9.98
C ASP A 257 -5.57 -22.89 11.08
N ARG A 258 -6.13 -24.06 11.44
CA ARG A 258 -7.15 -24.14 12.48
C ARG A 258 -6.60 -23.70 13.85
N ALA A 259 -5.36 -24.03 14.16
CA ALA A 259 -4.71 -23.61 15.41
C ALA A 259 -4.46 -22.10 15.46
N TYR A 260 -4.10 -21.46 14.35
CA TYR A 260 -3.85 -20.03 14.28
C TYR A 260 -5.12 -19.19 14.12
N PHE A 261 -6.05 -19.60 13.27
CA PHE A 261 -7.18 -18.77 12.84
C PHE A 261 -8.56 -19.41 13.04
N GLY A 262 -8.65 -20.65 13.46
CA GLY A 262 -9.92 -21.39 13.63
C GLY A 262 -10.76 -21.00 14.86
N ARG A 263 -10.52 -19.82 15.46
CA ARG A 263 -11.31 -19.29 16.58
C ARG A 263 -12.60 -18.65 16.07
N ASP A 264 -13.39 -18.10 17.02
CA ASP A 264 -14.69 -17.48 16.74
C ASP A 264 -14.66 -16.47 15.59
N GLU A 265 -15.78 -16.31 14.91
CA GLU A 265 -15.95 -15.36 13.81
C GLU A 265 -15.59 -13.93 14.23
N SER A 266 -14.75 -13.29 13.46
CA SER A 266 -14.36 -11.89 13.64
C SER A 266 -15.50 -10.98 13.19
N SER A 267 -15.71 -9.87 13.87
CA SER A 267 -16.60 -8.79 13.49
C SER A 267 -15.82 -7.50 13.24
N ASP A 268 -16.46 -6.55 12.55
CA ASP A 268 -15.90 -5.21 12.42
C ASP A 268 -15.69 -4.59 13.80
N GLN A 269 -14.57 -3.87 13.96
CA GLN A 269 -14.20 -3.23 15.21
C GLN A 269 -14.35 -1.72 15.08
N ILE A 270 -14.87 -1.07 16.13
CA ILE A 270 -14.93 0.39 16.20
C ILE A 270 -13.91 0.88 17.21
N GLY A 271 -13.12 1.88 16.83
CA GLY A 271 -12.11 2.50 17.67
C GLY A 271 -12.03 4.00 17.44
N ILE A 272 -11.10 4.66 18.12
CA ILE A 272 -10.80 6.09 17.96
C ILE A 272 -9.37 6.23 17.46
N ILE A 273 -9.18 6.94 16.34
CA ILE A 273 -7.88 7.32 15.80
C ILE A 273 -7.89 8.83 15.52
N ASP A 274 -6.90 9.55 15.99
CA ASP A 274 -6.77 11.00 15.82
C ASP A 274 -8.07 11.77 16.18
N ASN A 275 -8.71 11.40 17.30
CA ASN A 275 -10.00 11.91 17.77
C ASN A 275 -11.20 11.67 16.84
N MET A 276 -11.07 10.77 15.87
CA MET A 276 -12.12 10.40 14.93
C MET A 276 -12.54 8.94 15.16
N GLN A 277 -13.86 8.69 15.12
CA GLN A 277 -14.35 7.32 15.15
C GLN A 277 -13.96 6.60 13.88
N ALA A 278 -13.25 5.49 14.01
CA ALA A 278 -12.82 4.65 12.92
C ALA A 278 -13.46 3.27 13.02
N ILE A 279 -13.74 2.68 11.87
CA ILE A 279 -14.16 1.30 11.73
C ILE A 279 -13.07 0.49 11.04
N PHE A 280 -12.78 -0.69 11.58
CA PHE A 280 -11.80 -1.66 11.07
C PHE A 280 -12.54 -2.87 10.56
N GLY A 281 -12.17 -3.34 9.38
CA GLY A 281 -12.77 -4.52 8.77
C GLY A 281 -12.42 -5.80 9.52
N ARG A 282 -13.38 -6.72 9.57
CA ARG A 282 -13.19 -8.06 10.14
C ARG A 282 -12.15 -8.88 9.39
N SER A 283 -11.59 -9.87 10.05
CA SER A 283 -10.84 -10.95 9.41
C SER A 283 -11.79 -12.05 8.94
N TYR A 284 -11.45 -12.68 7.82
CA TYR A 284 -12.15 -13.83 7.26
C TYR A 284 -11.29 -15.08 7.48
N ALA A 285 -11.81 -16.03 8.24
CA ALA A 285 -11.11 -17.29 8.49
C ALA A 285 -12.15 -18.42 8.54
N ALA A 286 -12.14 -19.29 7.54
CA ALA A 286 -13.05 -20.41 7.44
C ALA A 286 -12.52 -21.46 6.45
N GLU A 287 -13.13 -22.64 6.43
CA GLU A 287 -12.92 -23.61 5.37
C GLU A 287 -13.30 -23.01 3.99
N PRO A 288 -12.67 -23.43 2.89
CA PRO A 288 -12.78 -22.74 1.59
C PRO A 288 -14.20 -22.44 1.14
N ASP A 289 -15.12 -23.39 1.22
CA ASP A 289 -16.52 -23.19 0.77
C ASP A 289 -17.24 -22.09 1.56
N LYS A 290 -17.10 -22.11 2.89
CA LYS A 290 -17.67 -21.09 3.77
C LYS A 290 -17.00 -19.74 3.55
N LEU A 291 -15.68 -19.74 3.37
CA LEU A 291 -14.89 -18.54 3.10
C LEU A 291 -15.32 -17.87 1.78
N ILE A 292 -15.51 -18.64 0.72
CA ILE A 292 -16.00 -18.15 -0.58
C ILE A 292 -17.39 -17.51 -0.42
N ALA A 293 -18.29 -18.14 0.32
CA ALA A 293 -19.62 -17.57 0.56
C ALA A 293 -19.52 -16.20 1.27
N GLN A 294 -18.70 -16.10 2.32
CA GLN A 294 -18.48 -14.85 3.04
C GLN A 294 -17.84 -13.76 2.18
N LEU A 295 -16.88 -14.10 1.32
CA LEU A 295 -16.21 -13.14 0.46
C LEU A 295 -17.10 -12.63 -0.67
N LYS A 296 -18.07 -13.42 -1.13
CA LYS A 296 -19.09 -12.99 -2.10
C LYS A 296 -20.01 -11.90 -1.55
N GLU A 297 -20.19 -11.84 -0.24
CA GLU A 297 -20.98 -10.82 0.44
C GLU A 297 -20.19 -9.50 0.68
N ASP A 298 -18.87 -9.52 0.57
CA ASP A 298 -18.03 -8.32 0.72
C ASP A 298 -18.09 -7.45 -0.54
N GLU A 299 -18.97 -6.44 -0.53
CA GLU A 299 -19.16 -5.54 -1.66
C GLU A 299 -17.86 -4.84 -2.10
N ALA A 300 -17.00 -4.47 -1.15
CA ALA A 300 -15.78 -3.75 -1.46
C ALA A 300 -14.75 -4.64 -2.20
N ILE A 301 -14.68 -5.93 -1.86
CA ILE A 301 -13.92 -6.90 -2.64
C ILE A 301 -14.50 -7.01 -4.06
N GLY A 302 -15.82 -7.04 -4.21
CA GLY A 302 -16.48 -7.05 -5.52
C GLY A 302 -16.07 -5.86 -6.40
N GLU A 303 -16.08 -4.66 -5.82
CA GLU A 303 -15.75 -3.40 -6.50
C GLU A 303 -14.25 -3.22 -6.83
N ALA A 304 -13.35 -3.83 -6.08
CA ALA A 304 -11.91 -3.56 -6.22
C ALA A 304 -11.28 -4.30 -7.41
N ASP A 305 -10.25 -3.69 -8.02
CA ASP A 305 -9.44 -4.28 -9.09
C ASP A 305 -8.30 -5.12 -8.54
N THR A 306 -7.86 -4.82 -7.31
CA THR A 306 -6.74 -5.48 -6.63
C THR A 306 -7.13 -5.84 -5.21
N LEU A 307 -6.92 -7.10 -4.83
CA LEU A 307 -7.04 -7.58 -3.47
C LEU A 307 -5.65 -7.79 -2.87
N LEU A 308 -5.39 -7.17 -1.73
CA LEU A 308 -4.17 -7.36 -0.96
C LEU A 308 -4.45 -8.18 0.29
N LEU A 309 -3.88 -9.36 0.36
CA LEU A 309 -3.95 -10.24 1.52
C LEU A 309 -3.03 -9.69 2.62
N THR A 310 -3.56 -9.28 3.76
CA THR A 310 -2.69 -8.93 4.90
C THR A 310 -2.11 -10.20 5.50
N VAL A 311 -0.79 -10.33 5.40
CA VAL A 311 -0.09 -11.54 5.83
C VAL A 311 0.53 -11.39 7.22
N PRO A 312 0.44 -12.42 8.08
CA PRO A 312 1.07 -12.43 9.40
C PRO A 312 2.58 -12.72 9.29
N ASN A 313 3.36 -11.72 8.86
CA ASN A 313 4.78 -11.89 8.53
C ASN A 313 5.61 -12.54 9.64
N GLN A 314 5.20 -12.40 10.91
CA GLN A 314 5.88 -13.01 12.07
C GLN A 314 5.78 -14.54 12.09
N LEU A 315 4.89 -15.16 11.32
CA LEU A 315 4.81 -16.62 11.16
C LEU A 315 5.81 -17.18 10.14
N GLY A 316 6.63 -16.31 9.52
CA GLY A 316 7.71 -16.70 8.62
C GLY A 316 7.28 -16.89 7.16
N VAL A 317 8.28 -17.05 6.29
CA VAL A 317 8.07 -17.13 4.83
C VAL A 317 7.22 -18.34 4.46
N ASP A 318 7.55 -19.53 4.93
CA ASP A 318 6.85 -20.77 4.58
C ASP A 318 5.37 -20.72 4.88
N TYR A 319 5.00 -20.19 6.07
CA TYR A 319 3.59 -20.09 6.42
C TYR A 319 2.86 -19.01 5.62
N ASN A 320 3.50 -17.90 5.34
CA ASN A 320 2.89 -16.86 4.51
C ASN A 320 2.75 -17.29 3.05
N CYS A 321 3.66 -18.11 2.53
CA CYS A 321 3.50 -18.79 1.23
C CYS A 321 2.29 -19.71 1.23
N HIS A 322 2.11 -20.53 2.27
CA HIS A 322 0.93 -21.39 2.43
C HIS A 322 -0.37 -20.58 2.45
N VAL A 323 -0.43 -19.45 3.15
CA VAL A 323 -1.61 -18.55 3.15
C VAL A 323 -1.91 -18.04 1.74
N ILE A 324 -0.90 -17.55 1.00
CA ILE A 324 -1.06 -17.03 -0.36
C ILE A 324 -1.51 -18.16 -1.30
N GLU A 325 -0.83 -19.30 -1.28
CA GLU A 325 -1.13 -20.47 -2.12
C GLU A 325 -2.54 -20.99 -1.88
N SER A 326 -2.97 -21.11 -0.62
CA SER A 326 -4.30 -21.57 -0.26
C SER A 326 -5.40 -20.69 -0.85
N ILE A 327 -5.21 -19.37 -0.84
CA ILE A 327 -6.15 -18.44 -1.47
C ILE A 327 -6.13 -18.56 -2.99
N LEU A 328 -4.94 -18.62 -3.61
CA LEU A 328 -4.80 -18.73 -5.07
C LEU A 328 -5.37 -20.05 -5.61
N THR A 329 -5.27 -21.14 -4.85
CA THR A 329 -5.68 -22.49 -5.28
C THR A 329 -7.15 -22.78 -4.95
N HIS A 330 -7.61 -22.44 -3.74
CA HIS A 330 -8.92 -22.90 -3.25
C HIS A 330 -10.00 -21.84 -3.34
N VAL A 331 -9.64 -20.54 -3.34
CA VAL A 331 -10.62 -19.42 -3.27
C VAL A 331 -10.70 -18.67 -4.59
N ALA A 332 -9.57 -18.29 -5.16
CA ALA A 332 -9.55 -17.40 -6.33
C ALA A 332 -10.25 -17.98 -7.58
N PRO A 333 -10.16 -19.29 -7.91
CA PRO A 333 -10.91 -19.84 -9.03
C PRO A 333 -12.42 -19.80 -8.84
N ALA A 334 -12.92 -20.13 -7.65
CA ALA A 334 -14.35 -20.11 -7.32
C ALA A 334 -14.95 -18.69 -7.24
N MET A 335 -14.09 -17.69 -7.11
CA MET A 335 -14.44 -16.26 -7.13
C MET A 335 -14.26 -15.64 -8.52
N GLU A 336 -13.90 -16.41 -9.54
CA GLU A 336 -13.59 -15.93 -10.89
C GLU A 336 -12.49 -14.85 -10.94
N TRP A 337 -11.58 -14.90 -9.97
CA TRP A 337 -10.42 -13.99 -9.91
C TRP A 337 -9.25 -14.51 -10.76
N ARG A 338 -9.23 -15.82 -11.01
CA ARG A 338 -8.23 -16.55 -11.79
C ARG A 338 -8.88 -17.46 -12.82
#